data_c5376bf07fee77ecb3065299e623af40
#
_entry.id   c5376bf07fee77ecb3065299e623af40
#
_cell.length_a   1.000
_cell.length_b   1.000
_cell.length_c   1.000
_cell.angle_alpha   90.00
_cell.angle_beta   90.00
_cell.angle_gamma   90.00
#
_symmetry.space_group_name_H-M   'P 1'
#
loop_
_entity.id
_entity.type
_entity.pdbx_description
1 polymer ?
#
loop_
_entity_poly.entity_id
_entity_poly.type
_entity_poly.pdbx_seq_one_letter_code
_entity_poly.pdbx_strand_id
1 'polypeptide(L)'
;MSDTETSQPRTEHALAVVQREIDCIEAELTAFRRFRTSLVSIEPTVQSAGTVDTSAGGMSALGARQPKPEPSLRAVREAYRETVMAVPHFEAEYDDSLEANMSVEFGPELGTQIATGTRLTPQLYEALLTASEGARDERETLRPALERERESLQSVRETLDDCERRGAALGANARRTTDPVRLDSIDDKLAEIEADCETAAATRQQRLHSRSAAALSGIERTSLVRYLYDDCSVTCPALADIVACLDTIRGHRSHCLVSTS
;
A
#
# COMPACT_ATOMS: atom_id res chain seq x y z
N MET A 1 2.12 39.10 -13.87
CA MET A 1 1.61 38.55 -12.60
C MET A 1 1.73 37.05 -12.74
N SER A 2 2.85 36.53 -12.27
CA SER A 2 3.10 35.07 -12.32
C SER A 2 2.59 34.50 -11.01
N ASP A 3 1.52 33.74 -11.10
CA ASP A 3 1.03 32.92 -9.99
C ASP A 3 2.14 31.94 -9.62
N THR A 4 2.79 32.23 -8.50
CA THR A 4 3.65 31.27 -7.83
C THR A 4 2.70 30.32 -7.08
N GLU A 5 2.05 29.41 -7.82
CA GLU A 5 1.50 28.21 -7.20
C GLU A 5 2.65 27.53 -6.49
N THR A 6 2.61 27.55 -5.17
CA THR A 6 3.51 26.77 -4.34
C THR A 6 3.16 25.31 -4.58
N SER A 7 3.72 24.75 -5.65
CA SER A 7 3.56 23.33 -5.97
C SER A 7 4.11 22.55 -4.79
N GLN A 8 3.26 21.80 -4.14
CA GLN A 8 3.64 20.90 -3.05
C GLN A 8 4.79 20.00 -3.54
N PRO A 9 5.85 19.79 -2.73
CA PRO A 9 6.94 18.91 -3.13
C PRO A 9 6.43 17.55 -3.57
N ARG A 10 6.94 17.02 -4.67
CA ARG A 10 6.52 15.73 -5.24
C ARG A 10 6.73 14.58 -4.26
N THR A 11 7.80 14.67 -3.45
CA THR A 11 8.08 13.70 -2.37
C THR A 11 7.00 13.70 -1.30
N GLU A 12 6.43 14.85 -0.97
CA GLU A 12 5.34 14.96 0.00
C GLU A 12 4.05 14.34 -0.51
N HIS A 13 3.74 14.58 -1.80
CA HIS A 13 2.63 13.90 -2.45
C HIS A 13 2.82 12.39 -2.47
N ALA A 14 4.02 11.91 -2.83
CA ALA A 14 4.35 10.48 -2.82
C ALA A 14 4.20 9.86 -1.41
N LEU A 15 4.60 10.56 -0.36
CA LEU A 15 4.40 10.13 1.03
C LEU A 15 2.91 9.99 1.36
N ALA A 16 2.08 10.92 0.91
CA ALA A 16 0.63 10.86 1.14
C ALA A 16 0.00 9.67 0.39
N VAL A 17 0.45 9.37 -0.83
CA VAL A 17 0.00 8.20 -1.60
C VAL A 17 0.36 6.91 -0.86
N VAL A 18 1.62 6.73 -0.47
CA VAL A 18 2.09 5.52 0.23
C VAL A 18 1.38 5.34 1.58
N GLN A 19 1.14 6.43 2.32
CA GLN A 19 0.43 6.36 3.59
C GLN A 19 -1.02 5.91 3.40
N ARG A 20 -1.71 6.44 2.38
CA ARG A 20 -3.07 6.01 2.06
C ARG A 20 -3.13 4.52 1.74
N GLU A 21 -2.18 4.03 0.96
CA GLU A 21 -2.11 2.61 0.60
C GLU A 21 -1.88 1.72 1.84
N ILE A 22 -1.02 2.15 2.77
CA ILE A 22 -0.83 1.46 4.05
C ILE A 22 -2.14 1.40 4.84
N ASP A 23 -2.87 2.52 4.92
CA ASP A 23 -4.13 2.59 5.64
C ASP A 23 -5.20 1.68 5.00
N CYS A 24 -5.25 1.59 3.66
CA CYS A 24 -6.11 0.66 2.92
C CYS A 24 -5.78 -0.79 3.25
N ILE A 25 -4.52 -1.18 3.13
CA ILE A 25 -4.05 -2.55 3.44
C ILE A 25 -4.36 -2.94 4.89
N GLU A 26 -4.19 -2.03 5.86
CA GLU A 26 -4.51 -2.30 7.27
C GLU A 26 -6.01 -2.48 7.52
N ALA A 27 -6.84 -1.70 6.84
CA ALA A 27 -8.29 -1.85 6.88
C ALA A 27 -8.73 -3.20 6.29
N GLU A 28 -8.17 -3.59 5.15
CA GLU A 28 -8.44 -4.86 4.49
C GLU A 28 -7.97 -6.07 5.32
N LEU A 29 -6.77 -6.02 5.89
CA LEU A 29 -6.29 -7.05 6.82
C LEU A 29 -7.25 -7.26 7.99
N THR A 30 -7.77 -6.17 8.53
CA THR A 30 -8.76 -6.22 9.62
C THR A 30 -10.08 -6.81 9.13
N ALA A 31 -10.52 -6.46 7.93
CA ALA A 31 -11.73 -6.97 7.29
C ALA A 31 -11.64 -8.48 7.03
N PHE A 32 -10.54 -8.97 6.47
CA PHE A 32 -10.34 -10.41 6.25
C PHE A 32 -10.27 -11.21 7.55
N ARG A 33 -9.67 -10.67 8.62
CA ARG A 33 -9.71 -11.31 9.95
C ARG A 33 -11.13 -11.45 10.48
N ARG A 34 -11.96 -10.39 10.35
CA ARG A 34 -13.38 -10.42 10.74
C ARG A 34 -14.17 -11.40 9.88
N PHE A 35 -13.98 -11.37 8.57
CA PHE A 35 -14.60 -12.31 7.65
C PHE A 35 -14.30 -13.75 8.02
N ARG A 36 -13.04 -14.09 8.27
CA ARG A 36 -12.64 -15.43 8.72
C ARG A 36 -13.31 -15.84 10.03
N THR A 37 -13.40 -14.92 10.99
CA THR A 37 -14.13 -15.17 12.27
C THR A 37 -15.59 -15.50 12.00
N SER A 38 -16.23 -14.78 11.09
CA SER A 38 -17.62 -15.04 10.69
C SER A 38 -17.76 -16.39 9.99
N LEU A 39 -16.81 -16.76 9.12
CA LEU A 39 -16.80 -18.07 8.45
C LEU A 39 -16.75 -19.23 9.44
N VAL A 40 -15.93 -19.15 10.47
CA VAL A 40 -15.85 -20.19 11.52
C VAL A 40 -17.20 -20.39 12.22
N SER A 41 -18.01 -19.33 12.36
CA SER A 41 -19.37 -19.43 12.94
C SER A 41 -20.40 -20.05 11.98
N ILE A 42 -20.10 -20.08 10.68
CA ILE A 42 -20.98 -20.60 9.59
C ILE A 42 -20.59 -22.05 9.23
N GLU A 43 -19.68 -22.70 9.96
CA GLU A 43 -19.14 -24.02 9.68
C GLU A 43 -20.23 -25.02 9.25
N PRO A 44 -20.03 -25.74 8.11
CA PRO A 44 -21.02 -26.66 7.60
C PRO A 44 -21.26 -27.81 8.57
N THR A 45 -22.51 -28.06 8.92
CA THR A 45 -22.87 -29.21 9.75
C THR A 45 -22.63 -30.48 8.92
N VAL A 46 -21.66 -31.30 9.33
CA VAL A 46 -21.49 -32.64 8.74
C VAL A 46 -22.76 -33.41 9.00
N GLN A 47 -23.57 -33.66 7.97
CA GLN A 47 -24.62 -34.64 8.05
C GLN A 47 -23.94 -36.00 8.27
N SER A 48 -23.95 -36.49 9.49
CA SER A 48 -23.71 -37.91 9.72
C SER A 48 -24.72 -38.66 8.84
N ALA A 49 -24.20 -39.35 7.83
CA ALA A 49 -25.01 -40.26 7.03
C ALA A 49 -25.74 -41.18 8.00
N GLY A 50 -27.02 -40.95 8.17
CA GLY A 50 -27.86 -41.78 9.02
C GLY A 50 -27.78 -43.19 8.50
N THR A 51 -27.10 -44.06 9.23
CA THR A 51 -27.28 -45.50 9.15
C THR A 51 -28.80 -45.73 9.29
N VAL A 52 -29.40 -46.16 8.20
CA VAL A 52 -30.76 -46.65 8.21
C VAL A 52 -30.74 -47.96 9.02
N ASP A 53 -30.88 -47.81 10.33
CA ASP A 53 -31.08 -48.96 11.19
C ASP A 53 -32.56 -49.36 11.11
N THR A 54 -32.84 -50.29 10.22
CA THR A 54 -34.08 -51.01 10.14
C THR A 54 -34.22 -51.95 11.31
N SER A 55 -34.55 -51.44 12.47
CA SER A 55 -35.01 -52.26 13.59
C SER A 55 -36.26 -51.71 14.23
N ALA A 56 -37.23 -52.55 14.29
CA ALA A 56 -38.60 -52.35 14.69
C ALA A 56 -38.80 -51.75 16.10
N GLY A 57 -39.82 -50.89 16.21
CA GLY A 57 -40.72 -50.87 17.37
C GLY A 57 -40.23 -50.07 18.58
N GLY A 58 -40.75 -48.86 18.76
CA GLY A 58 -40.66 -48.13 20.03
C GLY A 58 -41.21 -46.70 19.92
N MET A 59 -42.44 -46.49 20.31
CA MET A 59 -43.02 -45.19 20.59
C MET A 59 -42.20 -44.49 21.65
N SER A 60 -41.66 -43.35 21.38
CA SER A 60 -41.49 -42.31 22.39
C SER A 60 -40.94 -40.97 21.84
N ALA A 61 -41.62 -39.93 22.34
CA ALA A 61 -41.14 -38.55 22.47
C ALA A 61 -40.94 -37.75 21.18
N LEU A 62 -42.00 -37.06 20.80
CA LEU A 62 -42.04 -35.81 20.06
C LEU A 62 -41.23 -34.72 20.80
N GLY A 63 -39.90 -34.78 20.73
CA GLY A 63 -39.03 -33.63 20.91
C GLY A 63 -38.82 -33.04 19.50
N ALA A 64 -39.59 -32.01 19.18
CA ALA A 64 -39.40 -31.26 17.95
C ALA A 64 -37.98 -30.63 18.00
N ARG A 65 -37.01 -31.37 17.50
CA ARG A 65 -35.66 -30.85 17.22
C ARG A 65 -35.86 -29.86 16.07
N GLN A 66 -35.94 -28.57 16.38
CA GLN A 66 -35.94 -27.52 15.37
C GLN A 66 -34.78 -27.83 14.42
N PRO A 67 -34.99 -27.93 13.11
CA PRO A 67 -33.92 -28.12 12.18
C PRO A 67 -32.99 -26.93 12.32
N LYS A 68 -31.74 -27.22 12.71
CA LYS A 68 -30.67 -26.22 12.72
C LYS A 68 -30.61 -25.66 11.28
N PRO A 69 -30.69 -24.34 11.06
CA PRO A 69 -30.68 -23.80 9.72
C PRO A 69 -29.49 -24.34 8.96
N GLU A 70 -29.71 -24.93 7.77
CA GLU A 70 -28.61 -25.42 6.93
C GLU A 70 -27.66 -24.25 6.62
N PRO A 71 -26.34 -24.44 6.77
CA PRO A 71 -25.37 -23.42 6.44
C PRO A 71 -25.51 -23.04 4.97
N SER A 72 -25.88 -21.81 4.73
CA SER A 72 -26.18 -21.31 3.39
C SER A 72 -25.10 -20.34 2.94
N LEU A 73 -24.78 -20.36 1.64
CA LEU A 73 -23.92 -19.36 1.02
C LEU A 73 -24.45 -17.94 1.17
N ARG A 74 -25.73 -17.77 1.51
CA ARG A 74 -26.29 -16.46 1.86
C ARG A 74 -25.59 -15.84 3.08
N ALA A 75 -25.37 -16.63 4.14
CA ALA A 75 -24.69 -16.15 5.34
C ALA A 75 -23.21 -15.77 5.04
N VAL A 76 -22.55 -16.54 4.16
CA VAL A 76 -21.19 -16.22 3.69
C VAL A 76 -21.16 -14.87 2.95
N ARG A 77 -22.11 -14.67 2.02
CA ARG A 77 -22.21 -13.40 1.27
C ARG A 77 -22.54 -12.21 2.16
N GLU A 78 -23.36 -12.39 3.16
CA GLU A 78 -23.74 -11.37 4.14
C GLU A 78 -22.50 -10.99 4.98
N ALA A 79 -21.78 -11.99 5.51
CA ALA A 79 -20.52 -11.77 6.24
C ALA A 79 -19.45 -11.06 5.38
N TYR A 80 -19.34 -11.39 4.11
CA TYR A 80 -18.39 -10.73 3.20
C TYR A 80 -18.74 -9.26 2.96
N ARG A 81 -20.01 -8.96 2.71
CA ARG A 81 -20.46 -7.56 2.56
C ARG A 81 -20.25 -6.73 3.83
N GLU A 82 -20.52 -7.32 5.00
CA GLU A 82 -20.39 -6.63 6.29
C GLU A 82 -18.94 -6.45 6.73
N THR A 83 -17.99 -7.12 6.09
CA THR A 83 -16.57 -7.07 6.46
C THR A 83 -15.69 -6.56 5.34
N VAL A 84 -15.47 -7.34 4.29
CA VAL A 84 -14.54 -7.03 3.21
C VAL A 84 -15.04 -5.88 2.34
N MET A 85 -16.31 -5.90 1.94
CA MET A 85 -16.89 -4.81 1.16
C MET A 85 -17.27 -3.58 2.01
N ALA A 86 -17.12 -3.63 3.33
CA ALA A 86 -17.42 -2.53 4.24
C ALA A 86 -16.18 -1.71 4.63
N VAL A 87 -15.02 -1.93 3.99
CA VAL A 87 -13.84 -1.08 4.20
C VAL A 87 -14.09 0.33 3.68
N PRO A 88 -13.53 1.37 4.33
CA PRO A 88 -13.88 2.78 4.01
C PRO A 88 -13.61 3.20 2.57
N HIS A 89 -12.64 2.58 1.91
CA HIS A 89 -12.22 2.89 0.55
C HIS A 89 -12.91 2.05 -0.53
N PHE A 90 -13.78 1.09 -0.16
CA PHE A 90 -14.36 0.11 -1.10
C PHE A 90 -15.09 0.78 -2.28
N GLU A 91 -15.99 1.72 -2.00
CA GLU A 91 -16.76 2.41 -3.04
C GLU A 91 -15.88 3.30 -3.95
N ALA A 92 -14.81 3.87 -3.39
CA ALA A 92 -13.93 4.77 -4.13
C ALA A 92 -12.94 4.03 -5.03
N GLU A 93 -12.49 2.84 -4.65
CA GLU A 93 -11.43 2.10 -5.34
C GLU A 93 -11.94 0.92 -6.16
N TYR A 94 -13.01 0.26 -5.69
CA TYR A 94 -13.50 -0.96 -6.33
C TYR A 94 -14.83 -0.76 -7.02
N ASP A 95 -15.83 -0.17 -6.35
CA ASP A 95 -17.22 -0.02 -6.82
C ASP A 95 -17.78 -1.28 -7.51
N ASP A 96 -17.29 -2.43 -7.08
CA ASP A 96 -17.54 -3.72 -7.70
C ASP A 96 -18.80 -4.40 -7.16
N SER A 97 -19.43 -5.24 -8.00
CA SER A 97 -20.42 -6.19 -7.51
C SER A 97 -19.77 -7.24 -6.60
N LEU A 98 -20.58 -7.83 -5.72
CA LEU A 98 -20.12 -8.94 -4.85
C LEU A 98 -19.40 -10.04 -5.64
N GLU A 99 -19.98 -10.43 -6.80
CA GLU A 99 -19.43 -11.49 -7.64
C GLU A 99 -18.08 -11.09 -8.25
N ALA A 100 -17.98 -9.86 -8.76
CA ALA A 100 -16.75 -9.35 -9.34
C ALA A 100 -15.64 -9.30 -8.29
N ASN A 101 -15.92 -8.70 -7.13
CA ASN A 101 -14.94 -8.59 -6.06
C ASN A 101 -14.50 -9.96 -5.50
N MET A 102 -15.46 -10.86 -5.20
CA MET A 102 -15.10 -12.22 -4.78
C MET A 102 -14.31 -13.00 -5.84
N SER A 103 -14.55 -12.73 -7.14
CA SER A 103 -13.81 -13.39 -8.22
C SER A 103 -12.39 -12.89 -8.33
N VAL A 104 -12.14 -11.63 -8.03
CA VAL A 104 -10.78 -11.06 -7.95
C VAL A 104 -10.04 -11.61 -6.73
N GLU A 105 -10.69 -11.61 -5.57
CA GLU A 105 -10.05 -12.01 -4.30
C GLU A 105 -9.82 -13.53 -4.17
N PHE A 106 -10.75 -14.34 -4.65
CA PHE A 106 -10.74 -15.80 -4.44
C PHE A 106 -10.54 -16.61 -5.71
N GLY A 107 -10.43 -15.94 -6.84
CA GLY A 107 -10.43 -16.55 -8.15
C GLY A 107 -11.83 -16.72 -8.74
N PRO A 108 -11.95 -16.71 -10.09
CA PRO A 108 -13.23 -16.62 -10.78
C PRO A 108 -14.17 -17.80 -10.49
N GLU A 109 -13.66 -19.01 -10.37
CA GLU A 109 -14.46 -20.22 -10.12
C GLU A 109 -15.09 -20.18 -8.72
N LEU A 110 -14.28 -19.93 -7.69
CA LEU A 110 -14.72 -19.89 -6.30
C LEU A 110 -15.64 -18.68 -6.05
N GLY A 111 -15.26 -17.50 -6.57
CA GLY A 111 -16.07 -16.28 -6.46
C GLY A 111 -17.47 -16.44 -7.05
N THR A 112 -17.57 -16.91 -8.28
CA THR A 112 -18.88 -17.18 -8.93
C THR A 112 -19.68 -18.24 -8.17
N GLN A 113 -19.04 -19.31 -7.71
CA GLN A 113 -19.71 -20.38 -6.98
C GLN A 113 -20.31 -19.88 -5.65
N ILE A 114 -19.60 -18.99 -4.95
CA ILE A 114 -20.09 -18.38 -3.70
C ILE A 114 -21.20 -17.37 -4.02
N ALA A 115 -21.02 -16.54 -5.05
CA ALA A 115 -21.99 -15.50 -5.40
C ALA A 115 -23.34 -16.05 -5.84
N THR A 116 -23.37 -17.13 -6.61
CA THR A 116 -24.58 -17.67 -7.23
C THR A 116 -25.14 -18.94 -6.57
N GLY A 117 -24.30 -19.69 -5.85
CA GLY A 117 -24.68 -20.95 -5.21
C GLY A 117 -25.61 -20.79 -4.02
N THR A 118 -26.19 -21.89 -3.57
CA THR A 118 -27.15 -21.92 -2.46
C THR A 118 -26.64 -22.68 -1.24
N ARG A 119 -25.78 -23.68 -1.43
CA ARG A 119 -25.33 -24.58 -0.35
C ARG A 119 -23.83 -24.46 -0.10
N LEU A 120 -23.47 -24.37 1.15
CA LEU A 120 -22.09 -24.42 1.60
C LEU A 120 -21.68 -25.87 1.86
N THR A 121 -20.99 -26.49 0.91
CA THR A 121 -20.44 -27.84 1.08
C THR A 121 -19.14 -27.78 1.90
N PRO A 122 -18.71 -28.89 2.57
CA PRO A 122 -17.42 -28.92 3.28
C PRO A 122 -16.24 -28.56 2.38
N GLN A 123 -16.21 -29.04 1.13
CA GLN A 123 -15.14 -28.73 0.18
C GLN A 123 -15.11 -27.22 -0.16
N LEU A 124 -16.27 -26.63 -0.38
CA LEU A 124 -16.38 -25.20 -0.68
C LEU A 124 -15.97 -24.35 0.54
N TYR A 125 -16.31 -24.81 1.74
CA TYR A 125 -15.92 -24.16 2.99
C TYR A 125 -14.39 -24.15 3.16
N GLU A 126 -13.73 -25.28 3.00
CA GLU A 126 -12.27 -25.39 3.08
C GLU A 126 -11.58 -24.57 1.99
N ALA A 127 -12.08 -24.58 0.76
CA ALA A 127 -11.57 -23.73 -0.32
C ALA A 127 -11.68 -22.24 0.02
N LEU A 128 -12.80 -21.82 0.61
CA LEU A 128 -13.02 -20.43 1.01
C LEU A 128 -12.11 -20.01 2.17
N LEU A 129 -11.90 -20.88 3.15
CA LEU A 129 -10.94 -20.62 4.24
C LEU A 129 -9.52 -20.44 3.70
N THR A 130 -9.09 -21.33 2.80
CA THR A 130 -7.78 -21.27 2.17
C THR A 130 -7.61 -20.01 1.33
N ALA A 131 -8.61 -19.66 0.51
CA ALA A 131 -8.57 -18.46 -0.31
C ALA A 131 -8.56 -17.17 0.53
N SER A 132 -9.36 -17.11 1.61
CA SER A 132 -9.36 -15.99 2.54
C SER A 132 -8.03 -15.81 3.28
N GLU A 133 -7.33 -16.92 3.57
CA GLU A 133 -6.00 -16.89 4.14
C GLU A 133 -4.98 -16.38 3.12
N GLY A 134 -5.04 -16.85 1.87
CA GLY A 134 -4.20 -16.39 0.78
C GLY A 134 -4.33 -14.87 0.54
N ALA A 135 -5.56 -14.36 0.43
CA ALA A 135 -5.84 -12.93 0.27
C ALA A 135 -5.27 -12.08 1.43
N ARG A 136 -5.35 -12.59 2.66
CA ARG A 136 -4.72 -11.95 3.82
C ARG A 136 -3.19 -11.95 3.72
N ASP A 137 -2.59 -13.09 3.39
CA ASP A 137 -1.14 -13.28 3.35
C ASP A 137 -0.50 -12.42 2.25
N GLU A 138 -1.18 -12.19 1.14
CA GLU A 138 -0.76 -11.25 0.09
C GLU A 138 -0.63 -9.83 0.65
N ARG A 139 -1.61 -9.36 1.41
CA ARG A 139 -1.61 -8.05 2.07
C ARG A 139 -0.54 -7.97 3.17
N GLU A 140 -0.39 -9.01 3.98
CA GLU A 140 0.68 -9.09 4.99
C GLU A 140 2.07 -9.05 4.35
N THR A 141 2.22 -9.53 3.12
CA THR A 141 3.47 -9.46 2.36
C THR A 141 3.70 -8.08 1.74
N LEU A 142 2.65 -7.39 1.30
CA LEU A 142 2.74 -6.07 0.69
C LEU A 142 3.06 -4.97 1.71
N ARG A 143 2.47 -5.02 2.90
CA ARG A 143 2.62 -3.99 3.94
C ARG A 143 4.07 -3.62 4.26
N PRO A 144 5.00 -4.57 4.54
CA PRO A 144 6.40 -4.22 4.80
C PRO A 144 7.11 -3.56 3.61
N ALA A 145 6.66 -3.80 2.38
CA ALA A 145 7.22 -3.14 1.21
C ALA A 145 6.79 -1.67 1.14
N LEU A 146 5.54 -1.37 1.45
CA LEU A 146 5.02 0.00 1.58
C LEU A 146 5.67 0.76 2.73
N GLU A 147 5.82 0.14 3.90
CA GLU A 147 6.50 0.75 5.06
C GLU A 147 7.94 1.15 4.72
N ARG A 148 8.69 0.26 4.05
CA ARG A 148 10.05 0.58 3.59
C ARG A 148 10.09 1.69 2.54
N GLU A 149 9.08 1.77 1.67
CA GLU A 149 8.96 2.87 0.71
C GLU A 149 8.71 4.19 1.43
N ARG A 150 7.79 4.23 2.38
CA ARG A 150 7.52 5.39 3.23
C ARG A 150 8.79 5.87 3.95
N GLU A 151 9.50 4.98 4.63
CA GLU A 151 10.76 5.30 5.32
C GLU A 151 11.80 5.90 4.37
N SER A 152 11.90 5.35 3.15
CA SER A 152 12.81 5.87 2.12
C SER A 152 12.44 7.28 1.68
N LEU A 153 11.17 7.56 1.48
CA LEU A 153 10.69 8.90 1.12
C LEU A 153 10.87 9.90 2.26
N GLN A 154 10.59 9.49 3.50
CA GLN A 154 10.82 10.32 4.69
C GLN A 154 12.28 10.73 4.83
N SER A 155 13.20 9.78 4.68
CA SER A 155 14.65 10.06 4.71
C SER A 155 15.08 11.06 3.64
N VAL A 156 14.54 10.94 2.41
CA VAL A 156 14.81 11.92 1.35
C VAL A 156 14.23 13.28 1.71
N ARG A 157 13.00 13.35 2.22
CA ARG A 157 12.35 14.59 2.61
C ARG A 157 13.14 15.34 3.68
N GLU A 158 13.57 14.64 4.73
CA GLU A 158 14.39 15.23 5.80
C GLU A 158 15.70 15.79 5.27
N THR A 159 16.37 15.06 4.37
CA THR A 159 17.60 15.53 3.71
C THR A 159 17.36 16.78 2.88
N LEU A 160 16.29 16.79 2.08
CA LEU A 160 15.95 17.94 1.24
C LEU A 160 15.61 19.18 2.08
N ASP A 161 14.82 19.03 3.14
CA ASP A 161 14.47 20.13 4.05
C ASP A 161 15.73 20.77 4.69
N ASP A 162 16.74 19.96 5.03
CA ASP A 162 18.00 20.45 5.54
C ASP A 162 18.83 21.15 4.46
N CYS A 163 18.98 20.51 3.29
CA CYS A 163 19.74 21.07 2.17
C CYS A 163 19.13 22.41 1.68
N GLU A 164 17.82 22.49 1.53
CA GLU A 164 17.13 23.71 1.12
C GLU A 164 17.30 24.85 2.14
N ARG A 165 17.14 24.55 3.43
CA ARG A 165 17.31 25.54 4.50
C ARG A 165 18.73 26.07 4.54
N ARG A 166 19.74 25.18 4.52
CA ARG A 166 21.17 25.55 4.53
C ARG A 166 21.55 26.31 3.26
N GLY A 167 21.11 25.78 2.10
CA GLY A 167 21.38 26.37 0.79
C GLY A 167 20.80 27.78 0.65
N ALA A 168 19.55 27.99 1.07
CA ALA A 168 18.90 29.29 1.04
C ALA A 168 19.64 30.33 1.92
N ALA A 169 20.07 29.92 3.13
CA ALA A 169 20.83 30.80 4.04
C ALA A 169 22.18 31.20 3.43
N LEU A 170 22.93 30.24 2.85
CA LEU A 170 24.21 30.50 2.20
C LEU A 170 24.05 31.33 0.94
N GLY A 171 23.08 31.03 0.10
CA GLY A 171 22.75 31.83 -1.10
C GLY A 171 22.36 33.27 -0.77
N ALA A 172 21.62 33.50 0.32
CA ALA A 172 21.31 34.83 0.80
C ALA A 172 22.55 35.58 1.28
N ASN A 173 23.49 34.88 1.95
CA ASN A 173 24.77 35.48 2.38
C ASN A 173 25.68 35.79 1.20
N ALA A 174 25.79 34.93 0.21
CA ALA A 174 26.53 35.14 -1.02
C ALA A 174 26.11 36.45 -1.73
N ARG A 175 24.81 36.69 -1.84
CA ARG A 175 24.27 37.92 -2.48
C ARG A 175 24.55 39.22 -1.68
N ARG A 176 24.99 39.13 -0.42
CA ARG A 176 25.27 40.30 0.45
C ARG A 176 26.75 40.65 0.59
N THR A 177 27.63 39.85 0.04
CA THR A 177 29.06 40.06 0.13
C THR A 177 29.69 40.10 -1.25
N THR A 178 30.74 40.92 -1.37
CA THR A 178 31.66 40.98 -2.51
C THR A 178 33.08 40.58 -2.11
N ASP A 179 33.28 40.15 -0.86
CA ASP A 179 34.55 39.69 -0.35
C ASP A 179 34.89 38.30 -0.92
N PRO A 180 35.94 38.17 -1.74
CA PRO A 180 36.29 36.90 -2.37
C PRO A 180 36.56 35.76 -1.38
N VAL A 181 37.18 36.04 -0.24
CA VAL A 181 37.46 35.01 0.77
C VAL A 181 36.19 34.47 1.41
N ARG A 182 35.19 35.34 1.60
CA ARG A 182 33.89 34.93 2.12
C ARG A 182 33.08 34.13 1.07
N LEU A 183 33.15 34.54 -0.20
CA LEU A 183 32.51 33.84 -1.29
C LEU A 183 33.06 32.43 -1.49
N ASP A 184 34.39 32.27 -1.38
CA ASP A 184 35.06 30.97 -1.43
C ASP A 184 34.63 30.06 -0.27
N SER A 185 34.59 30.57 0.95
CA SER A 185 34.10 29.82 2.12
C SER A 185 32.59 29.45 2.02
N ILE A 186 31.80 30.27 1.33
CA ILE A 186 30.38 29.96 1.06
C ILE A 186 30.26 28.86 -0.01
N ASP A 187 31.08 28.94 -1.07
CA ASP A 187 31.09 27.90 -2.13
C ASP A 187 31.49 26.53 -1.57
N ASP A 188 32.52 26.47 -0.70
CA ASP A 188 32.90 25.21 -0.03
C ASP A 188 31.71 24.57 0.72
N LYS A 189 30.96 25.37 1.48
CA LYS A 189 29.78 24.87 2.21
C LYS A 189 28.62 24.49 1.30
N LEU A 190 28.43 25.16 0.17
CA LEU A 190 27.46 24.78 -0.83
C LEU A 190 27.87 23.49 -1.54
N ALA A 191 29.18 23.24 -1.73
CA ALA A 191 29.70 21.97 -2.27
C ALA A 191 29.41 20.80 -1.32
N GLU A 192 29.50 21.01 0.01
CA GLU A 192 29.08 19.97 0.98
C GLU A 192 27.59 19.63 0.86
N ILE A 193 26.72 20.64 0.70
CA ILE A 193 25.28 20.40 0.51
C ILE A 193 25.01 19.68 -0.82
N GLU A 194 25.73 20.04 -1.89
CA GLU A 194 25.63 19.33 -3.17
C GLU A 194 25.97 17.85 -3.00
N ALA A 195 27.03 17.52 -2.27
CA ALA A 195 27.43 16.14 -1.98
C ALA A 195 26.38 15.39 -1.14
N ASP A 196 25.72 16.07 -0.18
CA ASP A 196 24.61 15.49 0.61
C ASP A 196 23.43 15.11 -0.32
N CYS A 197 23.05 15.99 -1.24
CA CYS A 197 22.00 15.72 -2.24
C CYS A 197 22.38 14.57 -3.19
N GLU A 198 23.62 14.53 -3.68
CA GLU A 198 24.10 13.45 -4.55
C GLU A 198 24.11 12.10 -3.83
N THR A 199 24.47 12.09 -2.55
CA THR A 199 24.42 10.90 -1.68
C THR A 199 22.97 10.42 -1.50
N ALA A 200 22.05 11.34 -1.27
CA ALA A 200 20.63 11.01 -1.18
C ALA A 200 20.09 10.41 -2.49
N ALA A 201 20.48 10.98 -3.66
CA ALA A 201 20.12 10.46 -4.96
C ALA A 201 20.65 9.03 -5.19
N ALA A 202 21.94 8.82 -4.91
CA ALA A 202 22.58 7.51 -5.05
C ALA A 202 21.93 6.46 -4.13
N THR A 203 21.65 6.82 -2.88
CA THR A 203 20.97 5.95 -1.91
C THR A 203 19.57 5.59 -2.40
N ARG A 204 18.81 6.57 -2.90
CA ARG A 204 17.46 6.34 -3.44
C ARG A 204 17.51 5.44 -4.67
N GLN A 205 18.41 5.68 -5.61
CA GLN A 205 18.61 4.84 -6.79
C GLN A 205 19.01 3.42 -6.43
N GLN A 206 19.93 3.23 -5.49
CA GLN A 206 20.34 1.92 -5.03
C GLN A 206 19.15 1.16 -4.40
N ARG A 207 18.31 1.82 -3.61
CA ARG A 207 17.10 1.21 -3.06
C ARG A 207 16.09 0.82 -4.13
N LEU A 208 15.91 1.62 -5.18
CA LEU A 208 15.07 1.29 -6.33
C LEU A 208 15.62 0.08 -7.10
N HIS A 209 16.92 -0.03 -7.29
CA HIS A 209 17.57 -1.15 -8.01
C HIS A 209 17.66 -2.43 -7.17
N SER A 210 18.05 -2.35 -5.90
CA SER A 210 18.17 -3.53 -5.03
C SER A 210 16.83 -4.22 -4.80
N ARG A 211 15.75 -3.46 -4.84
CA ARG A 211 14.39 -3.96 -4.81
C ARG A 211 14.03 -4.75 -6.08
N SER A 212 14.64 -4.45 -7.22
CA SER A 212 14.44 -5.19 -8.47
C SER A 212 15.03 -6.61 -8.43
N ALA A 213 16.03 -6.86 -7.58
CA ALA A 213 16.75 -8.13 -7.54
C ALA A 213 16.17 -9.19 -6.58
N ALA A 214 15.32 -8.81 -5.63
CA ALA A 214 14.72 -9.74 -4.66
C ALA A 214 13.23 -9.95 -4.99
N ALA A 215 12.92 -10.94 -5.80
CA ALA A 215 11.56 -11.34 -6.13
C ALA A 215 10.75 -11.63 -4.86
N LEU A 216 9.76 -10.81 -4.57
CA LEU A 216 8.62 -11.22 -3.76
C LEU A 216 7.72 -12.03 -4.67
N SER A 217 7.36 -13.22 -4.24
CA SER A 217 6.45 -14.12 -4.96
C SER A 217 5.17 -13.36 -5.37
N GLY A 218 5.01 -13.15 -6.68
CA GLY A 218 3.77 -12.71 -7.31
C GLY A 218 3.64 -11.24 -7.70
N ILE A 219 4.32 -10.30 -7.04
CA ILE A 219 4.30 -8.88 -7.43
C ILE A 219 5.69 -8.48 -7.89
N GLU A 220 5.88 -8.32 -9.19
CA GLU A 220 7.09 -7.72 -9.75
C GLU A 220 7.21 -6.28 -9.23
N ARG A 221 8.32 -5.94 -8.61
CA ARG A 221 8.53 -4.66 -7.92
C ARG A 221 8.63 -3.42 -8.80
N THR A 222 8.97 -3.58 -10.04
CA THR A 222 8.71 -2.58 -11.08
C THR A 222 7.22 -2.22 -11.10
N SER A 223 6.38 -3.16 -10.67
CA SER A 223 4.96 -3.03 -10.46
C SER A 223 4.60 -2.14 -9.26
N LEU A 224 5.23 -2.27 -8.09
CA LEU A 224 4.85 -1.46 -6.91
C LEU A 224 5.11 0.04 -7.10
N VAL A 225 6.32 0.43 -7.56
CA VAL A 225 6.66 1.83 -7.82
C VAL A 225 5.78 2.39 -8.94
N ARG A 226 5.53 1.60 -9.98
CA ARG A 226 4.64 1.97 -11.07
C ARG A 226 3.20 2.10 -10.60
N TYR A 227 2.73 1.16 -9.80
CA TYR A 227 1.39 1.19 -9.20
C TYR A 227 1.20 2.44 -8.34
N LEU A 228 2.13 2.71 -7.41
CA LEU A 228 2.02 3.85 -6.49
C LEU A 228 2.09 5.22 -7.18
N TYR A 229 2.83 5.32 -8.30
CA TYR A 229 3.12 6.62 -8.93
C TYR A 229 2.62 6.73 -10.36
N ASP A 230 1.70 5.85 -10.79
CA ASP A 230 1.13 5.88 -12.14
C ASP A 230 0.38 7.20 -12.42
N ASP A 231 -0.31 7.72 -11.42
CA ASP A 231 -1.02 9.01 -11.47
C ASP A 231 -0.12 10.23 -11.19
N CYS A 232 1.16 10.00 -10.84
CA CYS A 232 2.09 11.09 -10.60
C CYS A 232 2.64 11.64 -11.92
N SER A 233 2.88 12.94 -11.97
CA SER A 233 3.48 13.61 -13.15
C SER A 233 4.90 13.09 -13.49
N VAL A 234 5.55 12.38 -12.56
CA VAL A 234 6.88 11.78 -12.71
C VAL A 234 6.93 10.41 -12.03
N THR A 235 7.61 9.47 -12.66
CA THR A 235 7.74 8.08 -12.16
C THR A 235 8.55 7.97 -10.85
N CYS A 236 9.44 8.92 -10.59
CA CYS A 236 10.31 8.92 -9.41
C CYS A 236 10.25 10.29 -8.70
N PRO A 237 9.18 10.57 -7.94
CA PRO A 237 8.94 11.89 -7.33
C PRO A 237 10.12 12.39 -6.48
N ALA A 238 10.67 11.54 -5.62
CA ALA A 238 11.79 11.90 -4.74
C ALA A 238 13.08 12.25 -5.51
N LEU A 239 13.39 11.54 -6.59
CA LEU A 239 14.55 11.87 -7.43
C LEU A 239 14.35 13.20 -8.16
N ALA A 240 13.14 13.51 -8.59
CA ALA A 240 12.84 14.78 -9.24
C ALA A 240 13.01 15.98 -8.29
N ASP A 241 12.62 15.84 -7.02
CA ASP A 241 12.83 16.90 -6.02
C ASP A 241 14.32 17.05 -5.65
N ILE A 242 15.07 15.93 -5.55
CA ILE A 242 16.53 15.99 -5.35
C ILE A 242 17.21 16.76 -6.49
N VAL A 243 16.83 16.51 -7.74
CA VAL A 243 17.39 17.22 -8.90
C VAL A 243 17.05 18.71 -8.82
N ALA A 244 15.84 19.09 -8.45
CA ALA A 244 15.45 20.49 -8.30
C ALA A 244 16.25 21.21 -7.20
N CYS A 245 16.51 20.52 -6.07
CA CYS A 245 17.37 21.03 -5.01
C CYS A 245 18.81 21.21 -5.51
N LEU A 246 19.38 20.20 -6.19
CA LEU A 246 20.73 20.27 -6.78
C LEU A 246 20.87 21.46 -7.74
N ASP A 247 19.90 21.68 -8.62
CA ASP A 247 19.92 22.81 -9.55
C ASP A 247 19.92 24.15 -8.81
N THR A 248 19.20 24.26 -7.71
CA THR A 248 19.18 25.46 -6.85
C THR A 248 20.54 25.70 -6.20
N ILE A 249 21.15 24.65 -5.62
CA ILE A 249 22.47 24.73 -4.98
C ILE A 249 23.55 25.12 -5.99
N ARG A 250 23.54 24.48 -7.17
CA ARG A 250 24.47 24.79 -8.26
C ARG A 250 24.33 26.23 -8.77
N GLY A 251 23.09 26.74 -8.79
CA GLY A 251 22.83 28.16 -9.09
C GLY A 251 23.48 29.11 -8.07
N HIS A 252 23.42 28.78 -6.78
CA HIS A 252 24.09 29.57 -5.73
C HIS A 252 25.62 29.47 -5.84
N ARG A 253 26.19 28.32 -6.14
CA ARG A 253 27.63 28.12 -6.36
C ARG A 253 28.12 28.94 -7.56
N SER A 254 27.38 28.87 -8.68
CA SER A 254 27.71 29.65 -9.87
C SER A 254 27.78 31.17 -9.59
N HIS A 255 26.87 31.67 -8.72
CA HIS A 255 26.91 33.07 -8.30
C HIS A 255 28.17 33.40 -7.50
N CYS A 256 28.64 32.55 -6.60
CA CYS A 256 29.90 32.75 -5.86
C CYS A 256 31.08 32.86 -6.82
N LEU A 257 31.20 31.97 -7.78
CA LEU A 257 32.32 31.91 -8.73
C LEU A 257 32.37 33.11 -9.68
N VAL A 258 31.22 33.57 -10.19
CA VAL A 258 31.16 34.75 -11.08
C VAL A 258 31.47 36.03 -10.34
N SER A 259 31.16 36.14 -9.06
CA SER A 259 31.40 37.35 -8.26
C SER A 259 32.84 37.46 -7.72
N THR A 260 33.64 36.38 -7.87
CA THR A 260 35.07 36.37 -7.53
C THR A 260 35.98 36.63 -8.74
N SER A 261 35.44 36.64 -9.97
CA SER A 261 36.17 36.91 -11.23
C SER A 261 36.09 38.38 -11.58
#